data_79a17702d40ff5f1a3ea62a5bf31d373
#
_entry.id   79a17702d40ff5f1a3ea62a5bf31d373
#
_cell.length_a   1.000
_cell.length_b   1.000
_cell.length_c   1.000
_cell.angle_alpha   90.00
_cell.angle_beta   90.00
_cell.angle_gamma   90.00
#
_symmetry.space_group_name_H-M   'P 1'
#
loop_
_entity.id
_entity.type
_entity.pdbx_description
1 polymer ?
#
loop_
_entity_poly.entity_id
_entity_poly.type
_entity_poly.pdbx_seq_one_letter_code
_entity_poly.pdbx_strand_id
1 'polypeptide(L)'
;PKTNAYDAWNTDTWDQYMRDLVLFGCNAIEVIPPKSDDDADSPHFPKPPEDMLTIMSAIADSYGLDVWIWFPAMEADYTDPTTIRDELQYWAKIFASMPRLDAVFVPGGDPGHTSPSVLLDFLEQQTASLKQHHPNAGLWVSPQGFDATEVDEFYDYLNGQEPEWLTGVVFGPQCRMSLPALRDAIPNKYPIRRYPDITHSNRCQYPVTDWDTAYSLTEDREIINPRPFYQQHIFNRWAAESCG
;
A
#
# COMPACT_ATOMS: atom_id res chain seq x y z
N PRO A 1 11.13 -0.12 -21.61
CA PRO A 1 10.74 0.68 -22.79
C PRO A 1 9.76 1.76 -22.36
N LYS A 2 9.97 2.99 -22.84
CA LYS A 2 9.11 4.14 -22.57
C LYS A 2 7.65 3.98 -23.03
N THR A 3 7.31 2.88 -23.67
CA THR A 3 5.96 2.60 -24.19
C THR A 3 4.90 2.35 -23.14
N ASN A 4 5.29 2.08 -21.88
CA ASN A 4 4.38 1.90 -20.76
C ASN A 4 4.56 3.02 -19.70
N ALA A 5 5.33 4.06 -20.03
CA ALA A 5 5.52 5.17 -19.13
C ALA A 5 4.25 6.03 -19.12
N TYR A 6 3.85 6.46 -17.95
CA TYR A 6 2.67 7.31 -17.72
C TYR A 6 2.83 8.73 -18.24
N ASP A 7 4.01 9.09 -18.74
CA ASP A 7 4.36 10.41 -19.27
C ASP A 7 3.44 10.86 -20.41
N ALA A 8 2.82 9.92 -21.11
CA ALA A 8 1.85 10.22 -22.15
C ALA A 8 0.38 10.20 -21.66
N TRP A 9 0.13 9.86 -20.40
CA TRP A 9 -1.21 9.71 -19.90
C TRP A 9 -1.75 11.04 -19.39
N ASN A 10 -2.75 11.53 -20.09
CA ASN A 10 -3.54 12.68 -19.66
C ASN A 10 -4.74 12.24 -18.83
N THR A 11 -5.53 13.18 -18.38
CA THR A 11 -6.74 12.94 -17.58
C THR A 11 -7.74 12.00 -18.26
N ASP A 12 -7.93 12.16 -19.59
CA ASP A 12 -8.89 11.33 -20.34
C ASP A 12 -8.42 9.86 -20.42
N THR A 13 -7.11 9.64 -20.54
CA THR A 13 -6.52 8.30 -20.52
C THR A 13 -6.70 7.64 -19.15
N TRP A 14 -6.49 8.39 -18.07
CA TRP A 14 -6.72 7.90 -16.70
C TRP A 14 -8.20 7.59 -16.45
N ASP A 15 -9.11 8.44 -16.92
CA ASP A 15 -10.56 8.21 -16.82
C ASP A 15 -10.95 6.91 -17.54
N GLN A 16 -10.50 6.76 -18.79
CA GLN A 16 -10.73 5.54 -19.56
C GLN A 16 -10.18 4.30 -18.86
N TYR A 17 -8.97 4.38 -18.35
CA TYR A 17 -8.31 3.25 -17.69
C TYR A 17 -9.04 2.83 -16.41
N MET A 18 -9.42 3.77 -15.55
CA MET A 18 -10.14 3.45 -14.32
C MET A 18 -11.53 2.88 -14.59
N ARG A 19 -12.22 3.39 -15.62
CA ARG A 19 -13.47 2.81 -16.10
C ARG A 19 -13.28 1.36 -16.54
N ASP A 20 -12.24 1.09 -17.29
CA ASP A 20 -11.95 -0.26 -17.77
C ASP A 20 -11.63 -1.20 -16.60
N LEU A 21 -10.88 -0.75 -15.60
CA LEU A 21 -10.62 -1.52 -14.38
C LEU A 21 -11.92 -1.94 -13.68
N VAL A 22 -12.88 -1.03 -13.54
CA VAL A 22 -14.18 -1.34 -12.94
C VAL A 22 -14.94 -2.37 -13.78
N LEU A 23 -14.93 -2.24 -15.10
CA LEU A 23 -15.57 -3.22 -16.01
C LEU A 23 -14.93 -4.62 -15.88
N PHE A 24 -13.64 -4.69 -15.54
CA PHE A 24 -12.94 -5.95 -15.27
C PHE A 24 -13.05 -6.42 -13.80
N GLY A 25 -13.87 -5.77 -13.00
CA GLY A 25 -14.18 -6.19 -11.64
C GLY A 25 -13.23 -5.64 -10.56
N CYS A 26 -12.38 -4.67 -10.91
CA CYS A 26 -11.62 -3.93 -9.90
C CYS A 26 -12.55 -3.00 -9.12
N ASN A 27 -12.30 -2.90 -7.81
CA ASN A 27 -13.01 -1.97 -6.95
C ASN A 27 -12.06 -1.18 -6.04
N ALA A 28 -10.76 -1.37 -6.20
CA ALA A 28 -9.73 -0.56 -5.57
C ALA A 28 -8.55 -0.31 -6.51
N ILE A 29 -7.87 0.79 -6.30
CA ILE A 29 -6.63 1.14 -6.99
C ILE A 29 -5.62 1.65 -5.95
N GLU A 30 -4.36 1.24 -6.11
CA GLU A 30 -3.27 1.86 -5.38
C GLU A 30 -2.56 2.84 -6.28
N VAL A 31 -2.44 4.07 -5.82
CA VAL A 31 -1.80 5.16 -6.55
C VAL A 31 -0.39 5.42 -6.03
N ILE A 32 0.48 5.87 -6.93
CA ILE A 32 1.87 6.19 -6.61
C ILE A 32 1.92 7.50 -5.81
N PRO A 33 2.67 7.55 -4.71
CA PRO A 33 2.82 8.77 -3.92
C PRO A 33 3.63 9.83 -4.68
N PRO A 34 3.46 11.11 -4.34
CA PRO A 34 4.28 12.17 -4.90
C PRO A 34 5.75 12.08 -4.50
N LYS A 35 6.01 11.44 -3.34
CA LYS A 35 7.35 11.23 -2.79
C LYS A 35 7.59 9.73 -2.70
N SER A 36 8.53 9.24 -3.49
CA SER A 36 8.96 7.85 -3.52
C SER A 36 10.45 7.77 -3.86
N ASP A 37 11.04 6.58 -3.75
CA ASP A 37 12.41 6.30 -4.19
C ASP A 37 12.58 6.37 -5.71
N ASP A 38 11.51 6.26 -6.44
CA ASP A 38 11.44 6.68 -7.85
C ASP A 38 11.46 8.20 -7.87
N ASP A 39 12.62 8.75 -8.14
CA ASP A 39 13.01 10.14 -8.14
C ASP A 39 11.86 11.16 -8.35
N ALA A 40 11.89 12.24 -7.57
CA ALA A 40 10.96 13.37 -7.69
C ALA A 40 10.88 13.98 -9.11
N ASP A 41 11.89 13.71 -9.92
CA ASP A 41 11.95 14.05 -11.34
C ASP A 41 11.43 12.95 -12.26
N SER A 42 10.75 11.94 -11.72
CA SER A 42 10.15 10.89 -12.55
C SER A 42 9.19 11.54 -13.55
N PRO A 43 9.47 11.47 -14.86
CA PRO A 43 8.66 12.13 -15.90
C PRO A 43 7.33 11.38 -16.15
N HIS A 44 6.83 10.66 -15.15
CA HIS A 44 5.69 9.77 -15.33
C HIS A 44 4.36 10.52 -15.44
N PHE A 45 4.34 11.80 -15.08
CA PHE A 45 3.11 12.57 -15.13
C PHE A 45 3.27 13.86 -15.96
N PRO A 46 2.30 14.20 -16.82
CA PRO A 46 2.30 15.45 -17.56
C PRO A 46 2.03 16.69 -16.68
N LYS A 47 1.73 16.47 -15.39
CA LYS A 47 1.48 17.48 -14.37
C LYS A 47 2.32 17.17 -13.12
N PRO A 48 2.49 18.12 -12.19
CA PRO A 48 3.09 17.82 -10.90
C PRO A 48 2.44 16.61 -10.25
N PRO A 49 3.21 15.73 -9.59
CA PRO A 49 2.71 14.50 -9.00
C PRO A 49 1.52 14.70 -8.05
N GLU A 50 1.52 15.77 -7.26
CA GLU A 50 0.42 16.11 -6.34
C GLU A 50 -0.89 16.41 -7.08
N ASP A 51 -0.82 17.15 -8.19
CA ASP A 51 -1.97 17.47 -9.02
C ASP A 51 -2.53 16.19 -9.67
N MET A 52 -1.65 15.32 -10.15
CA MET A 52 -2.06 14.04 -10.74
C MET A 52 -2.71 13.13 -9.70
N LEU A 53 -2.16 13.05 -8.49
CA LEU A 53 -2.73 12.27 -7.41
C LEU A 53 -4.16 12.73 -7.06
N THR A 54 -4.37 14.04 -6.96
CA THR A 54 -5.70 14.63 -6.74
C THR A 54 -6.67 14.26 -7.86
N ILE A 55 -6.23 14.36 -9.12
CA ILE A 55 -7.04 14.01 -10.29
C ILE A 55 -7.37 12.51 -10.30
N MET A 56 -6.38 11.65 -10.06
CA MET A 56 -6.58 10.20 -10.05
C MET A 56 -7.54 9.78 -8.94
N SER A 57 -7.42 10.37 -7.75
CA SER A 57 -8.34 10.15 -6.64
C SER A 57 -9.78 10.57 -6.99
N ALA A 58 -9.96 11.72 -7.64
CA ALA A 58 -11.27 12.19 -8.08
C ALA A 58 -11.90 11.28 -9.13
N ILE A 59 -11.11 10.80 -10.08
CA ILE A 59 -11.60 9.86 -11.10
C ILE A 59 -11.99 8.53 -10.44
N ALA A 60 -11.15 7.98 -9.58
CA ALA A 60 -11.43 6.74 -8.87
C ALA A 60 -12.71 6.84 -8.04
N ASP A 61 -12.91 7.95 -7.32
CA ASP A 61 -14.15 8.21 -6.57
C ASP A 61 -15.38 8.24 -7.46
N SER A 62 -15.30 8.85 -8.65
CA SER A 62 -16.41 8.90 -9.60
C SER A 62 -16.86 7.53 -10.09
N TYR A 63 -16.00 6.54 -10.08
CA TYR A 63 -16.27 5.15 -10.41
C TYR A 63 -16.50 4.25 -9.20
N GLY A 64 -16.45 4.78 -7.99
CA GLY A 64 -16.62 4.02 -6.75
C GLY A 64 -15.45 3.11 -6.41
N LEU A 65 -14.26 3.35 -6.98
CA LEU A 65 -13.05 2.63 -6.63
C LEU A 65 -12.53 3.10 -5.28
N ASP A 66 -12.16 2.17 -4.41
CA ASP A 66 -11.38 2.49 -3.22
C ASP A 66 -9.98 2.97 -3.64
N VAL A 67 -9.50 4.03 -2.99
CA VAL A 67 -8.20 4.62 -3.27
C VAL A 67 -7.22 4.28 -2.16
N TRP A 68 -6.14 3.64 -2.54
CA TRP A 68 -5.01 3.37 -1.68
C TRP A 68 -3.82 4.21 -2.12
N ILE A 69 -3.01 4.66 -1.16
CA ILE A 69 -1.74 5.30 -1.45
C ILE A 69 -0.60 4.52 -0.80
N TRP A 70 0.43 4.25 -1.58
CA TRP A 70 1.68 3.72 -1.06
C TRP A 70 2.46 4.84 -0.35
N PHE A 71 2.97 4.57 0.85
CA PHE A 71 3.70 5.54 1.65
C PHE A 71 5.02 4.95 2.14
N PRO A 72 6.13 5.13 1.43
CA PRO A 72 7.44 4.77 1.93
C PRO A 72 7.94 5.80 2.95
N ALA A 73 8.39 5.33 4.11
CA ALA A 73 9.04 6.17 5.11
C ALA A 73 10.51 6.33 4.72
N MET A 74 10.87 7.43 4.07
CA MET A 74 12.16 7.60 3.38
C MET A 74 13.14 8.53 4.09
N GLU A 75 12.73 9.22 5.14
CA GLU A 75 13.63 10.12 5.87
C GLU A 75 14.66 9.32 6.68
N ALA A 76 15.82 9.93 6.83
CA ALA A 76 16.96 9.26 7.48
C ALA A 76 16.76 9.05 8.99
N ASP A 77 15.93 9.86 9.63
CA ASP A 77 15.76 9.82 11.09
C ASP A 77 14.36 10.27 11.52
N TYR A 78 13.51 9.32 11.82
CA TYR A 78 12.16 9.55 12.39
C TYR A 78 12.19 9.68 13.92
N THR A 79 13.35 9.81 14.56
CA THR A 79 13.47 10.23 15.97
C THR A 79 13.70 11.74 16.10
N ASP A 80 14.07 12.44 15.02
CA ASP A 80 14.21 13.89 15.00
C ASP A 80 12.84 14.57 14.94
N PRO A 81 12.49 15.40 15.94
CA PRO A 81 11.21 16.12 15.94
C PRO A 81 11.00 17.04 14.73
N THR A 82 12.06 17.52 14.09
CA THR A 82 11.96 18.36 12.88
C THR A 82 11.52 17.52 11.70
N THR A 83 12.16 16.38 11.50
CA THR A 83 11.79 15.41 10.47
C THR A 83 10.33 14.98 10.61
N ILE A 84 9.94 14.57 11.82
CA ILE A 84 8.55 14.15 12.10
C ILE A 84 7.56 15.28 11.76
N ARG A 85 7.82 16.50 12.22
CA ARG A 85 6.94 17.64 11.96
C ARG A 85 6.81 17.91 10.46
N ASP A 86 7.92 17.94 9.75
CA ASP A 86 7.95 18.31 8.34
C ASP A 86 7.25 17.24 7.48
N GLU A 87 7.47 15.95 7.79
CA GLU A 87 6.75 14.83 7.15
C GLU A 87 5.24 14.86 7.45
N LEU A 88 4.85 15.06 8.69
CA LEU A 88 3.42 15.17 9.05
C LEU A 88 2.74 16.35 8.32
N GLN A 89 3.44 17.50 8.19
CA GLN A 89 2.91 18.65 7.45
C GLN A 89 2.79 18.38 5.96
N TYR A 90 3.77 17.70 5.37
CA TYR A 90 3.75 17.34 3.97
C TYR A 90 2.58 16.40 3.67
N TRP A 91 2.46 15.32 4.42
CA TRP A 91 1.41 14.32 4.21
C TRP A 91 0.01 14.85 4.55
N ALA A 92 -0.12 15.74 5.52
CA ALA A 92 -1.40 16.41 5.79
C ALA A 92 -1.92 17.17 4.57
N LYS A 93 -1.03 17.83 3.79
CA LYS A 93 -1.42 18.49 2.54
C LYS A 93 -1.87 17.49 1.48
N ILE A 94 -1.17 16.36 1.35
CA ILE A 94 -1.56 15.29 0.42
C ILE A 94 -2.94 14.74 0.80
N PHE A 95 -3.16 14.37 2.06
CA PHE A 95 -4.45 13.88 2.53
C PHE A 95 -5.57 14.88 2.27
N ALA A 96 -5.33 16.15 2.56
CA ALA A 96 -6.31 17.22 2.33
C ALA A 96 -6.65 17.45 0.85
N SER A 97 -5.72 17.16 -0.06
CA SER A 97 -5.90 17.38 -1.50
C SER A 97 -6.67 16.25 -2.19
N MET A 98 -6.72 15.07 -1.60
CA MET A 98 -7.35 13.90 -2.20
C MET A 98 -8.86 13.89 -1.91
N PRO A 99 -9.74 13.87 -2.92
CA PRO A 99 -11.19 13.76 -2.70
C PRO A 99 -11.59 12.44 -2.01
N ARG A 100 -10.88 11.36 -2.30
CA ARG A 100 -11.09 10.05 -1.71
C ARG A 100 -9.75 9.41 -1.34
N LEU A 101 -9.66 8.87 -0.13
CA LEU A 101 -8.58 8.02 0.33
C LEU A 101 -9.15 7.01 1.32
N ASP A 102 -9.03 5.74 0.98
CA ASP A 102 -9.58 4.65 1.79
C ASP A 102 -8.50 3.95 2.61
N ALA A 103 -7.24 3.98 2.14
CA ALA A 103 -6.14 3.40 2.89
C ALA A 103 -4.78 3.99 2.54
N VAL A 104 -3.91 4.00 3.54
CA VAL A 104 -2.47 4.22 3.40
C VAL A 104 -1.75 2.90 3.62
N PHE A 105 -0.88 2.53 2.70
CA PHE A 105 -0.01 1.36 2.79
C PHE A 105 1.43 1.77 3.01
N VAL A 106 2.03 1.29 4.10
CA VAL A 106 3.43 1.55 4.47
C VAL A 106 4.25 0.29 4.28
N PRO A 107 5.27 0.30 3.41
CA PRO A 107 6.06 -0.89 3.07
C PRO A 107 7.13 -1.26 4.12
N GLY A 108 6.96 -0.87 5.36
CA GLY A 108 7.88 -1.22 6.45
C GLY A 108 9.26 -0.56 6.29
N GLY A 109 10.31 -1.37 6.28
CA GLY A 109 11.69 -0.91 6.17
C GLY A 109 12.17 -0.64 4.74
N ASP A 110 11.33 -0.73 3.74
CA ASP A 110 11.69 -0.57 2.33
C ASP A 110 11.10 0.75 1.77
N PRO A 111 11.92 1.70 1.29
CA PRO A 111 13.39 1.71 1.23
C PRO A 111 14.09 2.36 2.45
N GLY A 112 13.37 2.97 3.37
CA GLY A 112 13.92 3.89 4.38
C GLY A 112 14.72 3.27 5.51
N HIS A 113 14.68 1.95 5.72
CA HIS A 113 15.40 1.23 6.78
C HIS A 113 15.15 1.74 8.21
N THR A 114 14.00 2.35 8.46
CA THR A 114 13.58 2.79 9.80
C THR A 114 13.21 1.58 10.65
N SER A 115 13.72 1.51 11.88
CA SER A 115 13.39 0.39 12.78
C SER A 115 11.90 0.34 13.09
N PRO A 116 11.32 -0.86 13.31
CA PRO A 116 9.88 -1.04 13.48
C PRO A 116 9.24 -0.16 14.55
N SER A 117 9.83 -0.09 15.75
CA SER A 117 9.27 0.71 16.84
C SER A 117 9.23 2.20 16.50
N VAL A 118 10.32 2.73 15.96
CA VAL A 118 10.39 4.15 15.54
C VAL A 118 9.40 4.44 14.42
N LEU A 119 9.29 3.54 13.45
CA LEU A 119 8.34 3.67 12.36
C LEU A 119 6.90 3.66 12.89
N LEU A 120 6.54 2.71 13.73
CA LEU A 120 5.18 2.57 14.25
C LEU A 120 4.78 3.76 15.14
N ASP A 121 5.69 4.29 15.96
CA ASP A 121 5.46 5.50 16.76
C ASP A 121 5.21 6.74 15.87
N PHE A 122 5.90 6.85 14.74
CA PHE A 122 5.62 7.88 13.74
C PHE A 122 4.27 7.68 13.06
N LEU A 123 3.94 6.43 12.69
CA LEU A 123 2.69 6.10 11.99
C LEU A 123 1.45 6.33 12.84
N GLU A 124 1.54 6.25 14.17
CA GLU A 124 0.45 6.66 15.06
C GLU A 124 0.10 8.13 14.84
N GLN A 125 1.11 8.99 14.82
CA GLN A 125 0.92 10.43 14.60
C GLN A 125 0.40 10.71 13.20
N GLN A 126 0.91 9.99 12.20
CA GLN A 126 0.44 10.10 10.82
C GLN A 126 -1.01 9.64 10.68
N THR A 127 -1.40 8.57 11.36
CA THR A 127 -2.80 8.09 11.34
C THR A 127 -3.73 9.14 11.96
N ALA A 128 -3.32 9.78 13.03
CA ALA A 128 -4.09 10.89 13.62
C ALA A 128 -4.28 12.05 12.63
N SER A 129 -3.27 12.37 11.83
CA SER A 129 -3.36 13.35 10.74
C SER A 129 -4.28 12.88 9.61
N LEU A 130 -4.12 11.63 9.16
CA LEU A 130 -4.97 11.03 8.13
C LEU A 130 -6.45 11.11 8.49
N LYS A 131 -6.80 10.75 9.72
CA LYS A 131 -8.19 10.73 10.20
C LYS A 131 -8.86 12.10 10.26
N GLN A 132 -8.09 13.20 10.27
CA GLN A 132 -8.65 14.55 10.20
C GLN A 132 -9.26 14.85 8.82
N HIS A 133 -8.75 14.23 7.77
CA HIS A 133 -9.18 14.43 6.39
C HIS A 133 -10.04 13.27 5.89
N HIS A 134 -9.69 12.05 6.27
CA HIS A 134 -10.35 10.81 5.87
C HIS A 134 -10.66 9.93 7.10
N PRO A 135 -11.75 10.21 7.82
CA PRO A 135 -12.04 9.54 9.11
C PRO A 135 -12.14 8.01 9.02
N ASN A 136 -12.53 7.50 7.86
CA ASN A 136 -12.72 6.08 7.62
C ASN A 136 -11.50 5.39 6.98
N ALA A 137 -10.48 6.15 6.56
CA ALA A 137 -9.32 5.58 5.92
C ALA A 137 -8.51 4.70 6.88
N GLY A 138 -8.04 3.54 6.39
CA GLY A 138 -7.18 2.64 7.16
C GLY A 138 -5.70 2.93 6.98
N LEU A 139 -4.89 2.63 8.00
CA LEU A 139 -3.44 2.56 7.85
C LEU A 139 -2.99 1.11 7.97
N TRP A 140 -2.23 0.67 6.98
CA TRP A 140 -1.74 -0.69 6.86
C TRP A 140 -0.22 -0.69 6.78
N VAL A 141 0.44 -1.60 7.46
CA VAL A 141 1.90 -1.72 7.46
C VAL A 141 2.34 -3.11 7.04
N SER A 142 3.44 -3.20 6.31
CA SER A 142 4.06 -4.47 5.93
C SER A 142 5.37 -4.68 6.71
N PRO A 143 5.73 -5.90 7.08
CA PRO A 143 7.08 -6.22 7.54
C PRO A 143 8.09 -6.33 6.37
N GLN A 144 7.78 -5.74 5.22
CA GLN A 144 8.62 -5.72 4.03
C GLN A 144 9.96 -5.03 4.35
N GLY A 145 11.05 -5.64 3.89
CA GLY A 145 12.40 -5.09 4.08
C GLY A 145 13.00 -5.28 5.48
N PHE A 146 12.22 -5.65 6.48
CA PHE A 146 12.74 -5.91 7.83
C PHE A 146 13.65 -7.14 7.86
N ASP A 147 14.76 -7.06 8.57
CA ASP A 147 15.56 -8.22 8.87
C ASP A 147 14.95 -9.08 9.98
N ALA A 148 15.61 -10.17 10.37
CA ALA A 148 15.03 -11.09 11.35
C ALA A 148 14.84 -10.44 12.73
N THR A 149 15.75 -9.57 13.16
CA THR A 149 15.65 -8.86 14.45
C THR A 149 14.53 -7.82 14.40
N GLU A 150 14.43 -7.10 13.30
CA GLU A 150 13.38 -6.11 13.06
C GLU A 150 11.99 -6.78 12.96
N VAL A 151 11.90 -7.96 12.39
CA VAL A 151 10.65 -8.74 12.37
C VAL A 151 10.23 -9.12 13.79
N ASP A 152 11.16 -9.57 14.64
CA ASP A 152 10.87 -9.87 16.04
C ASP A 152 10.43 -8.60 16.80
N GLU A 153 11.10 -7.46 16.60
CA GLU A 153 10.71 -6.18 17.17
C GLU A 153 9.30 -5.74 16.71
N PHE A 154 8.98 -5.93 15.44
CA PHE A 154 7.64 -5.67 14.90
C PHE A 154 6.56 -6.53 15.57
N TYR A 155 6.82 -7.82 15.76
CA TYR A 155 5.90 -8.71 16.44
C TYR A 155 5.73 -8.34 17.92
N ASP A 156 6.82 -8.03 18.61
CA ASP A 156 6.80 -7.61 20.01
C ASP A 156 6.00 -6.32 20.20
N TYR A 157 6.15 -5.36 19.29
CA TYR A 157 5.38 -4.13 19.31
C TYR A 157 3.88 -4.42 19.13
N LEU A 158 3.49 -5.19 18.12
CA LEU A 158 2.08 -5.49 17.85
C LEU A 158 1.44 -6.29 18.98
N ASN A 159 2.13 -7.27 19.56
CA ASN A 159 1.60 -8.09 20.66
C ASN A 159 1.61 -7.33 22.00
N GLY A 160 2.55 -6.44 22.21
CA GLY A 160 2.68 -5.70 23.47
C GLY A 160 1.79 -4.46 23.58
N GLN A 161 1.64 -3.73 22.48
CA GLN A 161 0.89 -2.47 22.44
C GLN A 161 -0.53 -2.63 21.87
N GLU A 162 -0.72 -3.60 20.98
CA GLU A 162 -1.98 -3.82 20.28
C GLU A 162 -2.63 -2.53 19.76
N PRO A 163 -1.91 -1.68 18.98
CA PRO A 163 -2.37 -0.34 18.64
C PRO A 163 -3.72 -0.33 17.92
N GLU A 164 -4.67 0.45 18.42
CA GLU A 164 -6.01 0.60 17.84
C GLU A 164 -6.02 1.45 16.56
N TRP A 165 -4.99 2.25 16.34
CA TRP A 165 -4.86 3.07 15.13
C TRP A 165 -4.46 2.26 13.90
N LEU A 166 -3.79 1.12 14.07
CA LEU A 166 -3.38 0.24 12.99
C LEU A 166 -4.56 -0.59 12.50
N THR A 167 -4.85 -0.49 11.21
CA THR A 167 -5.99 -1.22 10.61
C THR A 167 -5.65 -2.67 10.33
N GLY A 168 -4.44 -2.96 9.87
CA GLY A 168 -4.02 -4.33 9.56
C GLY A 168 -2.61 -4.42 9.01
N VAL A 169 -2.20 -5.62 8.64
CA VAL A 169 -0.86 -5.94 8.15
C VAL A 169 -0.94 -6.36 6.69
N VAL A 170 0.05 -5.91 5.90
CA VAL A 170 0.16 -6.30 4.49
C VAL A 170 1.27 -7.34 4.34
N PHE A 171 0.92 -8.49 3.78
CA PHE A 171 1.88 -9.51 3.37
C PHE A 171 2.24 -9.31 1.90
N GLY A 172 3.44 -8.86 1.65
CA GLY A 172 3.94 -8.49 0.33
C GLY A 172 5.27 -9.15 -0.04
N PRO A 173 5.86 -8.71 -1.15
CA PRO A 173 7.20 -9.11 -1.51
C PRO A 173 8.19 -8.72 -0.40
N GLN A 174 9.35 -9.35 -0.38
CA GLN A 174 10.39 -9.11 0.63
C GLN A 174 9.98 -9.34 2.11
N CYS A 175 8.79 -9.85 2.39
CA CYS A 175 8.47 -10.40 3.70
C CYS A 175 9.27 -11.68 3.92
N ARG A 176 10.09 -11.72 4.96
CA ARG A 176 11.05 -12.82 5.21
C ARG A 176 10.45 -13.98 5.99
N MET A 177 9.14 -14.04 6.09
CA MET A 177 8.39 -15.13 6.70
C MET A 177 7.31 -15.66 5.75
N SER A 178 6.79 -16.83 6.03
CA SER A 178 5.61 -17.33 5.33
C SER A 178 4.33 -16.65 5.84
N LEU A 179 3.29 -16.63 5.03
CA LEU A 179 1.99 -16.09 5.43
C LEU A 179 1.41 -16.78 6.68
N PRO A 180 1.44 -18.13 6.81
CA PRO A 180 1.05 -18.79 8.05
C PRO A 180 1.85 -18.32 9.27
N ALA A 181 3.18 -18.21 9.14
CA ALA A 181 4.02 -17.73 10.22
C ALA A 181 3.69 -16.30 10.65
N LEU A 182 3.41 -15.41 9.69
CA LEU A 182 2.95 -14.05 9.99
C LEU A 182 1.61 -14.10 10.75
N ARG A 183 0.64 -14.93 10.29
CA ARG A 183 -0.66 -15.01 10.95
C ARG A 183 -0.54 -15.49 12.39
N ASP A 184 0.30 -16.50 12.62
CA ASP A 184 0.52 -17.07 13.95
C ASP A 184 1.23 -16.10 14.92
N ALA A 185 2.05 -15.18 14.37
CA ALA A 185 2.88 -14.27 15.15
C ALA A 185 2.19 -12.98 15.58
N ILE A 186 1.15 -12.53 14.87
CA ILE A 186 0.48 -11.27 15.18
C ILE A 186 -0.92 -11.47 15.79
N PRO A 187 -1.44 -10.50 16.58
CA PRO A 187 -2.78 -10.59 17.15
C PRO A 187 -3.86 -10.80 16.08
N ASN A 188 -4.85 -11.65 16.40
CA ASN A 188 -5.94 -11.99 15.46
C ASN A 188 -6.82 -10.80 15.08
N LYS A 189 -6.80 -9.73 15.86
CA LYS A 189 -7.56 -8.52 15.55
C LYS A 189 -7.05 -7.79 14.30
N TYR A 190 -5.79 -8.02 13.90
CA TYR A 190 -5.25 -7.41 12.69
C TYR A 190 -5.51 -8.31 11.49
N PRO A 191 -6.37 -7.90 10.56
CA PRO A 191 -6.50 -8.55 9.27
C PRO A 191 -5.19 -8.52 8.51
N ILE A 192 -4.97 -9.54 7.69
CA ILE A 192 -3.83 -9.58 6.78
C ILE A 192 -4.33 -9.38 5.36
N ARG A 193 -3.72 -8.46 4.65
CA ARG A 193 -3.95 -8.23 3.23
C ARG A 193 -2.74 -8.68 2.43
N ARG A 194 -2.97 -9.30 1.28
CA ARG A 194 -1.88 -9.66 0.38
C ARG A 194 -1.60 -8.51 -0.59
N TYR A 195 -0.33 -8.29 -0.82
CA TYR A 195 0.17 -7.40 -1.87
C TYR A 195 1.02 -8.21 -2.85
N PRO A 196 0.40 -8.82 -3.87
CA PRO A 196 1.11 -9.58 -4.89
C PRO A 196 1.73 -8.63 -5.91
N ASP A 197 2.97 -8.28 -5.73
CA ASP A 197 3.70 -7.42 -6.65
C ASP A 197 4.01 -8.17 -7.97
N ILE A 198 3.48 -7.65 -9.08
CA ILE A 198 3.70 -8.20 -10.41
C ILE A 198 5.19 -8.16 -10.80
N THR A 199 5.88 -7.09 -10.46
CA THR A 199 7.28 -6.90 -10.85
C THR A 199 8.17 -7.97 -10.25
N HIS A 200 7.98 -8.26 -8.97
CA HIS A 200 8.70 -9.33 -8.27
C HIS A 200 8.14 -10.70 -8.61
N SER A 201 6.83 -10.83 -8.80
CA SER A 201 6.17 -12.08 -9.18
C SER A 201 6.62 -12.62 -10.53
N ASN A 202 6.93 -11.75 -11.48
CA ASN A 202 7.51 -12.18 -12.77
C ASN A 202 8.88 -12.85 -12.62
N ARG A 203 9.58 -12.60 -11.53
CA ARG A 203 10.84 -13.28 -11.19
C ARG A 203 10.64 -14.48 -10.31
N CYS A 204 9.52 -14.58 -9.61
CA CYS A 204 9.27 -15.50 -8.51
C CYS A 204 7.97 -16.30 -8.73
N GLN A 205 7.64 -16.67 -9.97
CA GLN A 205 6.44 -17.47 -10.28
C GLN A 205 6.46 -18.88 -9.69
N TYR A 206 7.50 -19.24 -8.96
CA TYR A 206 7.60 -20.51 -8.27
C TYR A 206 8.00 -20.32 -6.81
N PRO A 207 7.34 -21.00 -5.89
CA PRO A 207 6.17 -21.87 -6.12
C PRO A 207 4.90 -21.07 -6.44
N VAL A 208 4.00 -21.68 -7.19
CA VAL A 208 2.65 -21.15 -7.42
C VAL A 208 1.99 -20.89 -6.08
N THR A 209 1.33 -19.74 -5.94
CA THR A 209 0.64 -19.39 -4.70
C THR A 209 -0.39 -20.46 -4.35
N ASP A 210 -0.29 -21.00 -3.13
CA ASP A 210 -1.36 -21.78 -2.55
C ASP A 210 -2.52 -20.84 -2.20
N TRP A 211 -3.47 -20.74 -3.11
CA TRP A 211 -4.62 -19.85 -2.98
C TRP A 211 -5.55 -20.24 -1.84
N ASP A 212 -5.69 -21.52 -1.55
CA ASP A 212 -6.54 -21.98 -0.44
C ASP A 212 -5.96 -21.50 0.90
N THR A 213 -4.66 -21.66 1.11
CA THR A 213 -3.97 -21.12 2.28
C THR A 213 -4.04 -19.59 2.32
N ALA A 214 -3.77 -18.92 1.21
CA ALA A 214 -3.84 -17.48 1.15
C ALA A 214 -5.23 -16.93 1.51
N TYR A 215 -6.28 -17.48 0.92
CA TYR A 215 -7.66 -17.05 1.18
C TYR A 215 -8.17 -17.42 2.57
N SER A 216 -7.63 -18.45 3.19
CA SER A 216 -8.02 -18.83 4.57
C SER A 216 -7.40 -17.92 5.63
N LEU A 217 -6.27 -17.27 5.34
CA LEU A 217 -5.48 -16.50 6.29
C LEU A 217 -5.53 -15.00 6.09
N THR A 218 -6.15 -14.51 5.01
CA THR A 218 -6.16 -13.09 4.66
C THR A 218 -7.58 -12.55 4.48
N GLU A 219 -7.70 -11.23 4.56
CA GLU A 219 -8.92 -10.48 4.24
C GLU A 219 -9.39 -10.67 2.80
N ASP A 220 -8.53 -11.18 1.90
CA ASP A 220 -8.89 -11.45 0.52
C ASP A 220 -10.14 -12.32 0.43
N ARG A 221 -10.34 -13.21 1.37
CA ARG A 221 -11.53 -14.08 1.43
C ARG A 221 -12.82 -13.31 1.73
N GLU A 222 -12.76 -12.32 2.61
CA GLU A 222 -13.91 -11.48 2.95
C GLU A 222 -14.11 -10.37 1.93
N ILE A 223 -13.04 -9.92 1.35
CA ILE A 223 -12.97 -8.89 0.33
C ILE A 223 -13.51 -9.40 -1.00
N ILE A 224 -13.27 -10.64 -1.33
CA ILE A 224 -13.79 -11.26 -2.57
C ILE A 224 -15.33 -11.27 -2.55
N ASN A 225 -15.93 -11.21 -1.39
CA ASN A 225 -17.37 -11.30 -1.27
C ASN A 225 -17.99 -10.07 -0.54
N PRO A 226 -18.23 -8.98 -1.19
CA PRO A 226 -18.19 -8.51 -2.58
C PRO A 226 -17.07 -7.50 -2.87
N ARG A 227 -15.91 -7.62 -2.28
CA ARG A 227 -14.88 -6.60 -2.30
C ARG A 227 -13.62 -6.99 -3.07
N PRO A 228 -12.78 -6.06 -3.23
CA PRO A 228 -11.93 -5.74 -4.34
C PRO A 228 -10.68 -6.54 -4.45
N PHE A 229 -10.40 -6.75 -5.68
CA PHE A 229 -9.08 -7.11 -6.11
C PHE A 229 -8.25 -5.84 -6.33
N TYR A 230 -7.03 -5.81 -5.83
CA TYR A 230 -6.04 -4.92 -6.40
C TYR A 230 -5.86 -5.24 -7.87
N GLN A 231 -5.62 -4.22 -8.65
CA GLN A 231 -5.27 -4.38 -10.04
C GLN A 231 -4.15 -5.42 -10.24
N GLN A 232 -3.13 -5.39 -9.40
CA GLN A 232 -2.04 -6.37 -9.43
C GLN A 232 -2.50 -7.80 -9.15
N HIS A 233 -3.49 -8.00 -8.31
CA HIS A 233 -4.08 -9.30 -8.04
C HIS A 233 -4.69 -9.91 -9.31
N ILE A 234 -5.44 -9.11 -10.04
CA ILE A 234 -6.07 -9.54 -11.29
C ILE A 234 -5.00 -9.88 -12.34
N PHE A 235 -4.00 -9.05 -12.49
CA PHE A 235 -2.91 -9.30 -13.43
C PHE A 235 -2.08 -10.53 -13.08
N ASN A 236 -1.76 -10.72 -11.80
CA ASN A 236 -1.03 -11.91 -11.37
C ASN A 236 -1.81 -13.21 -11.62
N ARG A 237 -3.09 -13.19 -11.31
CA ARG A 237 -3.97 -14.34 -11.57
C ARG A 237 -4.06 -14.63 -13.07
N TRP A 238 -4.30 -13.59 -13.85
CA TRP A 238 -4.39 -13.73 -15.31
C TRP A 238 -3.07 -14.17 -15.93
N ALA A 239 -1.95 -13.63 -15.51
CA ALA A 239 -0.63 -14.07 -15.98
C ALA A 239 -0.33 -15.52 -15.59
N ALA A 240 -0.68 -15.95 -14.39
CA ALA A 240 -0.51 -17.33 -13.96
C ALA A 240 -1.40 -18.30 -14.74
N GLU A 241 -2.64 -17.93 -15.05
CA GLU A 241 -3.59 -18.72 -15.83
C GLU A 241 -3.25 -18.74 -17.33
N SER A 242 -2.62 -17.70 -17.86
CA SER A 242 -2.27 -17.62 -19.30
C SER A 242 -0.89 -18.19 -19.65
N CYS A 243 -0.04 -18.44 -18.65
CA CYS A 243 1.28 -19.05 -18.84
C CYS A 243 1.32 -20.55 -18.48
N GLY A 244 0.20 -21.14 -18.10
CA GLY A 244 0.05 -22.56 -17.73
C GLY A 244 -0.20 -23.50 -18.91
#